data_6229f0df6f0caf07dbfa34f4d69c9643
#
_entry.id   6229f0df6f0caf07dbfa34f4d69c9643
#
_cell.length_a   1.000
_cell.length_b   1.000
_cell.length_c   1.000
_cell.angle_alpha   90.00
_cell.angle_beta   90.00
_cell.angle_gamma   90.00
#
_symmetry.space_group_name_H-M   'P 1'
#
loop_
_entity.id
_entity.type
_entity.pdbx_description
1 polymer ?
#
loop_
_entity_poly.entity_id
_entity_poly.type
_entity_poly.pdbx_seq_one_letter_code
_entity_poly.pdbx_strand_id
1 'polypeptide(L)'
;MTQVACGIDIGGSGVKGALVDLGTGEFIGERVRIETPRPSTPEAVAKVCRTIIERLGVAPDVPVGITVPAPIVRGTAVFIANLDKSWKGVNVDELMTRVLERPSHALNDADAAGLAEVAYGAAKGVPGTIIVTTLGTGIGSAVIVDGTLVPNTELGHLEIDGHDAESRASSHQKELHDLSWKKWAKRLQRYYGHVEMLFSPDLFVVGGGVSKKHDKFLPLLDLRAPIVPAKLLNTAGIVGAAYEAARVAGKQSGTDAADK
;
A
#
# COMPACT_ATOMS: atom_id res chain seq x y z
N MET A 1 21.93 4.64 9.75
CA MET A 1 20.75 4.37 8.90
C MET A 1 20.49 5.61 8.08
N THR A 2 20.23 5.46 6.79
CA THR A 2 19.81 6.57 5.92
C THR A 2 18.54 7.17 6.50
N GLN A 3 18.53 8.46 6.81
CA GLN A 3 17.37 9.14 7.38
C GLN A 3 16.34 9.54 6.32
N VAL A 4 16.68 9.40 5.04
CA VAL A 4 15.87 9.79 3.89
C VAL A 4 15.72 8.64 2.92
N ALA A 5 14.53 8.43 2.40
CA ALA A 5 14.28 7.52 1.28
C ALA A 5 13.27 8.13 0.31
N CYS A 6 13.24 7.65 -0.92
CA CYS A 6 12.25 8.06 -1.91
C CYS A 6 11.17 6.99 -2.03
N GLY A 7 9.91 7.40 -1.96
CA GLY A 7 8.77 6.54 -2.26
C GLY A 7 8.08 6.98 -3.55
N ILE A 8 7.70 6.00 -4.36
CA ILE A 8 6.89 6.19 -5.58
C ILE A 8 5.64 5.33 -5.48
N ASP A 9 4.48 5.94 -5.71
CA ASP A 9 3.17 5.28 -5.72
C ASP A 9 2.62 5.25 -7.14
N ILE A 10 2.57 4.05 -7.75
CA ILE A 10 2.04 3.83 -9.10
C ILE A 10 0.54 3.54 -8.99
N GLY A 11 -0.27 4.50 -9.41
CA GLY A 11 -1.71 4.34 -9.50
C GLY A 11 -2.24 4.36 -10.93
N GLY A 12 -3.45 3.86 -11.16
CA GLY A 12 -4.07 3.80 -12.49
C GLY A 12 -4.35 5.17 -13.13
N SER A 13 -4.40 6.26 -12.37
CA SER A 13 -4.63 7.62 -12.86
C SER A 13 -3.43 8.56 -12.72
N GLY A 14 -2.39 8.16 -11.98
CA GLY A 14 -1.22 8.99 -11.76
C GLY A 14 -0.18 8.28 -10.93
N VAL A 15 1.08 8.52 -11.28
CA VAL A 15 2.26 8.11 -10.53
C VAL A 15 2.70 9.29 -9.68
N LYS A 16 2.96 9.04 -8.41
CA LYS A 16 3.32 10.08 -7.44
C LYS A 16 4.60 9.67 -6.71
N GLY A 17 5.43 10.63 -6.38
CA GLY A 17 6.64 10.36 -5.60
C GLY A 17 7.03 11.51 -4.71
N ALA A 18 7.72 11.21 -3.62
CA ALA A 18 8.29 12.19 -2.70
C ALA A 18 9.52 11.63 -1.99
N LEU A 19 10.38 12.52 -1.52
CA LEU A 19 11.36 12.20 -0.49
C LEU A 19 10.67 12.16 0.87
N VAL A 20 11.04 11.21 1.70
CA VAL A 20 10.46 10.96 3.03
C VAL A 20 11.55 11.02 4.09
N ASP A 21 11.31 11.79 5.13
CA ASP A 21 12.09 11.73 6.37
C ASP A 21 11.66 10.48 7.15
N LEU A 22 12.56 9.52 7.30
CA LEU A 22 12.27 8.26 7.97
C LEU A 22 12.19 8.37 9.51
N GLY A 23 12.57 9.51 10.08
CA GLY A 23 12.38 9.80 11.49
C GLY A 23 10.93 10.16 11.82
N THR A 24 10.27 10.88 10.90
CA THR A 24 8.92 11.42 11.09
C THR A 24 7.85 10.79 10.21
N GLY A 25 8.22 10.25 9.04
CA GLY A 25 7.29 9.80 8.01
C GLY A 25 6.72 10.95 7.16
N GLU A 26 7.25 12.15 7.31
CA GLU A 26 6.79 13.33 6.57
C GLU A 26 7.55 13.49 5.24
N PHE A 27 6.93 14.18 4.28
CA PHE A 27 7.58 14.51 3.02
C PHE A 27 8.63 15.62 3.20
N ILE A 28 9.78 15.45 2.56
CA ILE A 28 10.79 16.48 2.41
C ILE A 28 10.53 17.19 1.07
N GLY A 29 10.07 18.42 1.15
CA GLY A 29 9.68 19.20 -0.03
C GLY A 29 8.32 18.78 -0.62
N GLU A 30 8.12 19.08 -1.90
CA GLU A 30 6.86 18.84 -2.57
C GLU A 30 6.76 17.46 -3.21
N ARG A 31 5.55 16.90 -3.18
CA ARG A 31 5.23 15.67 -3.90
C ARG A 31 5.09 15.95 -5.40
N VAL A 32 5.81 15.22 -6.22
CA VAL A 32 5.64 15.21 -7.67
C VAL A 32 4.50 14.26 -8.06
N ARG A 33 3.63 14.68 -8.99
CA ARG A 33 2.61 13.83 -9.62
C ARG A 33 2.69 13.98 -11.13
N ILE A 34 2.70 12.83 -11.82
CA ILE A 34 2.63 12.74 -13.28
C ILE A 34 1.47 11.80 -13.62
N GLU A 35 0.71 12.09 -14.67
CA GLU A 35 -0.36 11.19 -15.12
C GLU A 35 0.20 9.83 -15.55
N THR A 36 -0.52 8.77 -15.23
CA THR A 36 -0.16 7.42 -15.69
C THR A 36 -0.31 7.36 -17.21
N PRO A 37 0.74 6.96 -17.94
CA PRO A 37 0.71 6.90 -19.40
C PRO A 37 -0.35 5.94 -19.90
N ARG A 38 -0.80 6.17 -21.12
CA ARG A 38 -1.73 5.27 -21.81
C ARG A 38 -1.16 4.89 -23.18
N PRO A 39 -0.91 3.58 -23.42
CA PRO A 39 -1.06 2.44 -22.49
C PRO A 39 -0.08 2.52 -21.30
N SER A 40 -0.51 1.99 -20.15
CA SER A 40 0.28 1.98 -18.89
C SER A 40 1.21 0.76 -18.85
N THR A 41 2.02 0.56 -19.91
CA THR A 41 2.98 -0.55 -19.97
C THR A 41 4.09 -0.38 -18.91
N PRO A 42 4.74 -1.48 -18.50
CA PRO A 42 5.84 -1.42 -17.52
C PRO A 42 6.91 -0.40 -17.88
N GLU A 43 7.38 -0.40 -19.13
CA GLU A 43 8.43 0.50 -19.61
C GLU A 43 7.97 1.97 -19.65
N ALA A 44 6.72 2.22 -20.05
CA ALA A 44 6.19 3.58 -20.09
C ALA A 44 6.07 4.16 -18.66
N VAL A 45 5.58 3.37 -17.70
CA VAL A 45 5.47 3.78 -16.31
C VAL A 45 6.84 3.92 -15.65
N ALA A 46 7.80 3.01 -15.92
CA ALA A 46 9.16 3.11 -15.41
C ALA A 46 9.87 4.41 -15.86
N LYS A 47 9.63 4.86 -17.10
CA LYS A 47 10.13 6.18 -17.57
C LYS A 47 9.51 7.34 -16.78
N VAL A 48 8.23 7.24 -16.42
CA VAL A 48 7.59 8.24 -15.56
C VAL A 48 8.21 8.23 -14.16
N CYS A 49 8.50 7.06 -13.59
CA CYS A 49 9.21 6.96 -12.32
C CYS A 49 10.61 7.62 -12.40
N ARG A 50 11.36 7.41 -13.49
CA ARG A 50 12.64 8.10 -13.73
C ARG A 50 12.47 9.63 -13.73
N THR A 51 11.48 10.14 -14.46
CA THR A 51 11.20 11.59 -14.48
C THR A 51 10.86 12.14 -13.09
N ILE A 52 10.16 11.35 -12.24
CA ILE A 52 9.87 11.74 -10.86
C ILE A 52 11.16 11.84 -10.05
N ILE A 53 12.04 10.81 -10.13
CA ILE A 53 13.34 10.79 -9.46
C ILE A 53 14.19 12.02 -9.85
N GLU A 54 14.25 12.34 -11.14
CA GLU A 54 14.97 13.49 -11.68
C GLU A 54 14.41 14.81 -11.13
N ARG A 55 13.07 14.99 -11.16
CA ARG A 55 12.40 16.21 -10.64
C ARG A 55 12.56 16.41 -9.14
N LEU A 56 12.62 15.31 -8.39
CA LEU A 56 12.85 15.33 -6.94
C LEU A 56 14.33 15.53 -6.57
N GLY A 57 15.24 15.43 -7.54
CA GLY A 57 16.67 15.53 -7.29
C GLY A 57 17.18 14.42 -6.34
N VAL A 58 16.66 13.21 -6.46
CA VAL A 58 16.97 12.09 -5.56
C VAL A 58 18.45 11.71 -5.70
N ALA A 59 19.24 11.88 -4.64
CA ALA A 59 20.66 11.53 -4.65
C ALA A 59 20.90 10.02 -4.92
N PRO A 60 22.05 9.64 -5.51
CA PRO A 60 22.28 8.25 -5.95
C PRO A 60 22.23 7.20 -4.83
N ASP A 61 22.58 7.58 -3.60
CA ASP A 61 22.64 6.74 -2.40
C ASP A 61 21.30 6.63 -1.64
N VAL A 62 20.28 7.41 -2.05
CA VAL A 62 18.96 7.39 -1.43
C VAL A 62 18.17 6.15 -1.91
N PRO A 63 17.73 5.27 -0.99
CA PRO A 63 16.90 4.11 -1.33
C PRO A 63 15.60 4.50 -2.01
N VAL A 64 15.15 3.70 -3.00
CA VAL A 64 13.91 3.95 -3.74
C VAL A 64 12.95 2.77 -3.59
N GLY A 65 11.78 3.06 -3.02
CA GLY A 65 10.67 2.12 -2.94
C GLY A 65 9.55 2.47 -3.91
N ILE A 66 8.88 1.44 -4.44
CA ILE A 66 7.88 1.61 -5.49
C ILE A 66 6.66 0.76 -5.16
N THR A 67 5.48 1.37 -5.05
CA THR A 67 4.25 0.59 -4.95
C THR A 67 3.68 0.30 -6.33
N VAL A 68 3.12 -0.90 -6.45
CA VAL A 68 2.36 -1.34 -7.62
C VAL A 68 1.01 -1.86 -7.13
N PRO A 69 -0.11 -1.56 -7.82
CA PRO A 69 -1.43 -2.10 -7.47
C PRO A 69 -1.56 -3.57 -7.91
N ALA A 70 -0.71 -4.41 -7.36
CA ALA A 70 -0.58 -5.83 -7.65
C ALA A 70 0.17 -6.56 -6.53
N PRO A 71 -0.08 -7.85 -6.27
CA PRO A 71 0.79 -8.68 -5.47
C PRO A 71 2.18 -8.80 -6.11
N ILE A 72 3.22 -8.53 -5.32
CA ILE A 72 4.63 -8.58 -5.73
C ILE A 72 5.32 -9.74 -5.03
N VAL A 73 5.53 -10.85 -5.74
CA VAL A 73 6.17 -12.04 -5.20
C VAL A 73 7.60 -12.13 -5.71
N ARG A 74 8.59 -11.99 -4.80
CA ARG A 74 10.02 -11.98 -5.15
C ARG A 74 10.35 -10.99 -6.28
N GLY A 75 9.85 -9.76 -6.14
CA GLY A 75 10.03 -8.69 -7.12
C GLY A 75 9.12 -8.77 -8.35
N THR A 76 8.33 -9.84 -8.53
CA THR A 76 7.52 -10.08 -9.73
C THR A 76 6.05 -9.80 -9.49
N ALA A 77 5.41 -9.03 -10.39
CA ALA A 77 3.97 -8.80 -10.40
C ALA A 77 3.23 -10.06 -10.89
N VAL A 78 2.44 -10.71 -10.02
CA VAL A 78 1.77 -11.97 -10.37
C VAL A 78 0.36 -11.80 -10.93
N PHE A 79 -0.30 -10.72 -10.55
CA PHE A 79 -1.64 -10.36 -11.01
C PHE A 79 -1.71 -8.86 -11.20
N ILE A 80 -2.58 -8.37 -12.09
CA ILE A 80 -2.79 -6.93 -12.30
C ILE A 80 -4.24 -6.65 -12.65
N ALA A 81 -4.85 -5.67 -11.96
CA ALA A 81 -6.22 -5.25 -12.21
C ALA A 81 -6.32 -3.88 -12.88
N ASN A 82 -5.50 -2.92 -12.46
CA ASN A 82 -5.68 -1.50 -12.75
C ASN A 82 -4.60 -0.89 -13.68
N LEU A 83 -3.68 -1.69 -14.20
CA LEU A 83 -2.67 -1.30 -15.18
C LEU A 83 -2.75 -2.20 -16.43
N ASP A 84 -1.88 -1.97 -17.39
CA ASP A 84 -1.79 -2.79 -18.61
C ASP A 84 -1.48 -4.26 -18.26
N LYS A 85 -2.09 -5.19 -18.98
CA LYS A 85 -1.93 -6.64 -18.73
C LYS A 85 -0.49 -7.13 -18.90
N SER A 86 0.35 -6.39 -19.62
CA SER A 86 1.78 -6.70 -19.81
C SER A 86 2.60 -6.65 -18.52
N TRP A 87 2.07 -6.11 -17.42
CA TRP A 87 2.72 -6.17 -16.11
C TRP A 87 2.80 -7.58 -15.52
N LYS A 88 1.87 -8.46 -15.90
CA LYS A 88 1.84 -9.83 -15.36
C LYS A 88 3.13 -10.58 -15.73
N GLY A 89 3.83 -11.06 -14.70
CA GLY A 89 5.10 -11.79 -14.86
C GLY A 89 6.34 -10.90 -15.00
N VAL A 90 6.19 -9.57 -14.96
CA VAL A 90 7.32 -8.64 -14.96
C VAL A 90 8.02 -8.64 -13.60
N ASN A 91 9.33 -8.82 -13.58
CA ASN A 91 10.13 -8.53 -12.40
C ASN A 91 10.29 -7.01 -12.28
N VAL A 92 9.53 -6.42 -11.36
CA VAL A 92 9.46 -4.97 -11.17
C VAL A 92 10.74 -4.44 -10.55
N ASP A 93 11.36 -5.18 -9.62
CA ASP A 93 12.64 -4.80 -9.02
C ASP A 93 13.74 -4.67 -10.09
N GLU A 94 13.86 -5.65 -10.98
CA GLU A 94 14.83 -5.62 -12.08
C GLU A 94 14.52 -4.51 -13.09
N LEU A 95 13.26 -4.36 -13.49
CA LEU A 95 12.83 -3.32 -14.42
C LEU A 95 13.18 -1.93 -13.89
N MET A 96 12.79 -1.66 -12.64
CA MET A 96 12.98 -0.35 -12.03
C MET A 96 14.46 -0.09 -11.73
N THR A 97 15.20 -1.08 -11.23
CA THR A 97 16.65 -0.96 -11.02
C THR A 97 17.37 -0.60 -12.33
N ARG A 98 17.02 -1.27 -13.43
CA ARG A 98 17.60 -0.98 -14.76
C ARG A 98 17.23 0.42 -15.26
N VAL A 99 15.94 0.82 -15.16
CA VAL A 99 15.47 2.11 -15.70
C VAL A 99 15.90 3.28 -14.84
N LEU A 100 15.89 3.13 -13.51
CA LEU A 100 16.27 4.18 -12.57
C LEU A 100 17.78 4.24 -12.33
N GLU A 101 18.54 3.26 -12.84
CA GLU A 101 20.00 3.11 -12.69
C GLU A 101 20.45 3.10 -11.21
N ARG A 102 19.61 2.50 -10.35
CA ARG A 102 19.84 2.35 -8.91
C ARG A 102 19.01 1.21 -8.32
N PRO A 103 19.44 0.58 -7.23
CA PRO A 103 18.65 -0.43 -6.53
C PRO A 103 17.26 0.12 -6.18
N SER A 104 16.23 -0.63 -6.52
CA SER A 104 14.84 -0.26 -6.27
C SER A 104 14.09 -1.46 -5.73
N HIS A 105 13.16 -1.24 -4.82
CA HIS A 105 12.35 -2.29 -4.21
C HIS A 105 10.87 -2.05 -4.42
N ALA A 106 10.19 -3.05 -5.00
CA ALA A 106 8.77 -2.99 -5.28
C ALA A 106 7.94 -3.77 -4.25
N LEU A 107 6.76 -3.24 -3.93
CA LEU A 107 5.80 -3.91 -3.05
C LEU A 107 4.36 -3.56 -3.47
N ASN A 108 3.40 -4.33 -2.94
CA ASN A 108 1.99 -4.03 -3.11
C ASN A 108 1.60 -2.69 -2.46
N ASP A 109 0.63 -1.98 -3.02
CA ASP A 109 0.19 -0.66 -2.53
C ASP A 109 -0.50 -0.72 -1.16
N ALA A 110 -1.28 -1.77 -0.89
CA ALA A 110 -1.90 -1.99 0.42
C ALA A 110 -0.87 -2.41 1.47
N ASP A 111 0.11 -3.24 1.11
CA ASP A 111 1.24 -3.60 1.98
C ASP A 111 2.03 -2.34 2.41
N ALA A 112 2.34 -1.46 1.45
CA ALA A 112 2.99 -0.19 1.74
C ALA A 112 2.16 0.67 2.68
N ALA A 113 0.85 0.80 2.43
CA ALA A 113 -0.04 1.55 3.31
C ALA A 113 -0.07 0.97 4.73
N GLY A 114 -0.07 -0.36 4.86
CA GLY A 114 0.01 -1.06 6.14
C GLY A 114 1.30 -0.75 6.90
N LEU A 115 2.44 -0.87 6.25
CA LEU A 115 3.75 -0.55 6.83
C LEU A 115 3.82 0.90 7.31
N ALA A 116 3.30 1.83 6.51
CA ALA A 116 3.27 3.25 6.87
C ALA A 116 2.43 3.52 8.11
N GLU A 117 1.24 2.90 8.21
CA GLU A 117 0.35 3.08 9.36
C GLU A 117 0.93 2.48 10.65
N VAL A 118 1.70 1.39 10.56
CA VAL A 118 2.41 0.81 11.71
C VAL A 118 3.62 1.64 12.11
N ALA A 119 4.37 2.18 11.15
CA ALA A 119 5.57 2.96 11.45
C ALA A 119 5.23 4.38 11.97
N TYR A 120 4.24 5.04 11.37
CA TYR A 120 4.00 6.47 11.59
C TYR A 120 2.52 6.84 11.85
N GLY A 121 1.60 5.91 11.62
CA GLY A 121 0.17 6.20 11.56
C GLY A 121 -0.66 5.73 12.74
N ALA A 122 -1.86 5.23 12.43
CA ALA A 122 -2.87 4.84 13.39
C ALA A 122 -2.51 3.61 14.22
N ALA A 123 -1.62 2.76 13.71
CA ALA A 123 -1.18 1.53 14.37
C ALA A 123 0.21 1.63 15.02
N LYS A 124 0.78 2.84 15.12
CA LYS A 124 2.11 3.03 15.72
C LYS A 124 2.12 2.59 17.18
N GLY A 125 3.02 1.63 17.49
CA GLY A 125 3.21 1.12 18.84
C GLY A 125 2.14 0.13 19.30
N VAL A 126 1.22 -0.29 18.44
CA VAL A 126 0.23 -1.35 18.75
C VAL A 126 0.89 -2.71 18.54
N PRO A 127 0.96 -3.58 19.54
CA PRO A 127 1.48 -4.94 19.40
C PRO A 127 0.44 -5.89 18.77
N GLY A 128 0.89 -7.10 18.42
CA GLY A 128 0.04 -8.18 17.95
C GLY A 128 -0.31 -8.09 16.48
N THR A 129 -1.50 -8.57 16.12
CA THR A 129 -1.97 -8.67 14.73
C THR A 129 -2.77 -7.44 14.33
N ILE A 130 -2.27 -6.72 13.35
CA ILE A 130 -2.91 -5.52 12.79
C ILE A 130 -3.33 -5.84 11.36
N ILE A 131 -4.59 -5.56 11.04
CA ILE A 131 -5.09 -5.65 9.67
C ILE A 131 -5.43 -4.26 9.15
N VAL A 132 -4.69 -3.84 8.15
CA VAL A 132 -4.95 -2.57 7.43
C VAL A 132 -5.72 -2.90 6.17
N THR A 133 -6.81 -2.19 5.91
CA THR A 133 -7.59 -2.32 4.69
C THR A 133 -7.65 -1.00 3.95
N THR A 134 -7.61 -1.04 2.62
CA THR A 134 -7.81 0.14 1.76
C THR A 134 -9.11 -0.03 0.99
N LEU A 135 -10.13 0.77 1.35
CA LEU A 135 -11.44 0.73 0.70
C LEU A 135 -11.47 1.71 -0.48
N GLY A 136 -11.45 1.16 -1.69
CA GLY A 136 -11.41 1.91 -2.95
C GLY A 136 -12.24 1.26 -4.05
N THR A 137 -11.66 1.09 -5.24
CA THR A 137 -12.24 0.32 -6.36
C THR A 137 -12.47 -1.13 -5.93
N GLY A 138 -11.51 -1.71 -5.22
CA GLY A 138 -11.57 -2.98 -4.52
C GLY A 138 -11.37 -2.80 -3.02
N ILE A 139 -10.92 -3.88 -2.36
CA ILE A 139 -10.47 -3.92 -0.96
C ILE A 139 -9.05 -4.46 -0.93
N GLY A 140 -8.06 -3.56 -0.85
CA GLY A 140 -6.70 -3.96 -0.56
C GLY A 140 -6.53 -4.28 0.92
N SER A 141 -5.58 -5.14 1.26
CA SER A 141 -5.31 -5.53 2.65
C SER A 141 -3.82 -5.73 2.92
N ALA A 142 -3.40 -5.43 4.15
CA ALA A 142 -2.10 -5.78 4.67
C ALA A 142 -2.26 -6.38 6.07
N VAL A 143 -1.58 -7.48 6.34
CA VAL A 143 -1.52 -8.12 7.65
C VAL A 143 -0.14 -7.92 8.24
N ILE A 144 -0.07 -7.34 9.42
CA ILE A 144 1.18 -7.08 10.13
C ILE A 144 1.11 -7.74 11.51
N VAL A 145 2.12 -8.53 11.86
CA VAL A 145 2.23 -9.19 13.16
C VAL A 145 3.49 -8.70 13.85
N ASP A 146 3.33 -8.04 15.00
CA ASP A 146 4.42 -7.46 15.78
C ASP A 146 5.41 -6.64 14.91
N GLY A 147 4.86 -5.78 14.05
CA GLY A 147 5.62 -4.92 13.14
C GLY A 147 6.17 -5.63 11.90
N THR A 148 5.94 -6.93 11.73
CA THR A 148 6.39 -7.71 10.57
C THR A 148 5.25 -7.90 9.58
N LEU A 149 5.45 -7.45 8.35
CA LEU A 149 4.48 -7.63 7.27
C LEU A 149 4.38 -9.09 6.83
N VAL A 150 3.16 -9.61 6.69
CA VAL A 150 2.83 -10.79 5.92
C VAL A 150 2.48 -10.33 4.51
N PRO A 151 3.38 -10.43 3.53
CA PRO A 151 3.23 -9.74 2.26
C PRO A 151 2.14 -10.34 1.38
N ASN A 152 1.54 -9.49 0.55
CA ASN A 152 0.60 -9.87 -0.51
C ASN A 152 -0.65 -10.59 0.01
N THR A 153 -1.22 -10.14 1.11
CA THR A 153 -2.50 -10.66 1.60
C THR A 153 -3.64 -10.00 0.82
N GLU A 154 -4.49 -10.81 0.20
CA GLU A 154 -5.59 -10.38 -0.65
C GLU A 154 -6.95 -10.70 0.02
N LEU A 155 -7.16 -10.19 1.24
CA LEU A 155 -8.37 -10.46 2.01
C LEU A 155 -9.65 -9.87 1.39
N GLY A 156 -9.51 -8.93 0.45
CA GLY A 156 -10.62 -8.44 -0.35
C GLY A 156 -11.24 -9.50 -1.25
N HIS A 157 -10.47 -10.53 -1.62
CA HIS A 157 -10.91 -11.66 -2.45
C HIS A 157 -11.40 -12.88 -1.65
N LEU A 158 -11.63 -12.72 -0.34
CA LEU A 158 -12.31 -13.78 0.43
C LEU A 158 -13.70 -14.04 -0.15
N GLU A 159 -14.02 -15.33 -0.34
CA GLU A 159 -15.39 -15.70 -0.68
C GLU A 159 -16.26 -15.66 0.58
N ILE A 160 -17.26 -14.81 0.58
CA ILE A 160 -18.23 -14.64 1.66
C ILE A 160 -19.64 -14.75 1.07
N ASP A 161 -20.42 -15.70 1.57
CA ASP A 161 -21.79 -15.96 1.13
C ASP A 161 -21.87 -16.21 -0.41
N GLY A 162 -20.88 -16.94 -0.96
CA GLY A 162 -20.80 -17.27 -2.39
C GLY A 162 -20.41 -16.10 -3.29
N HIS A 163 -19.83 -15.04 -2.73
CA HIS A 163 -19.37 -13.86 -3.47
C HIS A 163 -17.96 -13.44 -3.03
N ASP A 164 -17.20 -12.94 -3.97
CA ASP A 164 -15.98 -12.20 -3.71
C ASP A 164 -16.31 -10.96 -2.84
N ALA A 165 -15.62 -10.79 -1.71
CA ALA A 165 -15.99 -9.80 -0.70
C ALA A 165 -15.95 -8.37 -1.25
N GLU A 166 -14.93 -8.01 -2.06
CA GLU A 166 -14.82 -6.65 -2.60
C GLU A 166 -15.93 -6.34 -3.60
N SER A 167 -16.47 -7.36 -4.30
CA SER A 167 -17.60 -7.21 -5.21
C SER A 167 -18.89 -6.78 -4.50
N ARG A 168 -18.91 -6.82 -3.17
CA ARG A 168 -20.04 -6.42 -2.33
C ARG A 168 -19.73 -5.25 -1.41
N ALA A 169 -18.51 -5.20 -0.84
CA ALA A 169 -18.16 -4.33 0.27
C ALA A 169 -17.20 -3.18 -0.08
N SER A 170 -16.60 -3.15 -1.28
CA SER A 170 -15.74 -2.03 -1.68
C SER A 170 -16.49 -0.69 -1.71
N SER A 171 -15.78 0.44 -1.61
CA SER A 171 -16.41 1.76 -1.70
C SER A 171 -17.00 2.03 -3.09
N HIS A 172 -16.40 1.46 -4.13
CA HIS A 172 -16.95 1.49 -5.49
C HIS A 172 -18.35 0.86 -5.55
N GLN A 173 -18.58 -0.27 -4.89
CA GLN A 173 -19.89 -0.93 -4.84
C GLN A 173 -20.94 -0.09 -4.10
N LYS A 174 -20.51 0.67 -3.07
CA LYS A 174 -21.40 1.64 -2.42
C LYS A 174 -21.87 2.71 -3.41
N GLU A 175 -20.96 3.26 -4.21
CA GLU A 175 -21.26 4.30 -5.19
C GLU A 175 -22.10 3.76 -6.35
N LEU A 176 -21.69 2.62 -6.91
CA LEU A 176 -22.36 1.97 -8.06
C LEU A 176 -23.83 1.65 -7.77
N HIS A 177 -24.15 1.24 -6.54
CA HIS A 177 -25.51 0.87 -6.12
C HIS A 177 -26.22 1.94 -5.29
N ASP A 178 -25.69 3.14 -5.22
CA ASP A 178 -26.20 4.26 -4.42
C ASP A 178 -26.62 3.83 -3.00
N LEU A 179 -25.75 3.06 -2.34
CA LEU A 179 -26.07 2.53 -1.01
C LEU A 179 -25.98 3.65 0.03
N SER A 180 -27.01 3.75 0.88
CA SER A 180 -26.87 4.55 2.10
C SER A 180 -25.74 4.02 2.99
N TRP A 181 -25.13 4.89 3.82
CA TRP A 181 -24.07 4.51 4.74
C TRP A 181 -24.46 3.32 5.63
N LYS A 182 -25.72 3.30 6.13
CA LYS A 182 -26.25 2.21 6.93
C LYS A 182 -26.34 0.87 6.14
N LYS A 183 -26.76 0.91 4.88
CA LYS A 183 -26.81 -0.29 4.04
C LYS A 183 -25.41 -0.81 3.72
N TRP A 184 -24.48 0.09 3.42
CA TRP A 184 -23.09 -0.29 3.14
C TRP A 184 -22.37 -0.79 4.40
N ALA A 185 -22.57 -0.15 5.56
CA ALA A 185 -22.02 -0.62 6.83
C ALA A 185 -22.44 -2.07 7.16
N LYS A 186 -23.65 -2.50 6.79
CA LYS A 186 -24.05 -3.92 6.95
C LYS A 186 -23.19 -4.87 6.11
N ARG A 187 -22.80 -4.44 4.90
CA ARG A 187 -21.88 -5.23 4.06
C ARG A 187 -20.46 -5.26 4.64
N LEU A 188 -19.99 -4.11 5.14
CA LEU A 188 -18.71 -4.03 5.85
C LEU A 188 -18.72 -4.86 7.15
N GLN A 189 -19.82 -4.84 7.92
CA GLN A 189 -19.97 -5.68 9.11
C GLN A 189 -19.77 -7.17 8.78
N ARG A 190 -20.37 -7.62 7.67
CA ARG A 190 -20.22 -9.01 7.22
C ARG A 190 -18.79 -9.34 6.84
N TYR A 191 -18.11 -8.42 6.14
CA TYR A 191 -16.71 -8.54 5.76
C TYR A 191 -15.78 -8.55 6.97
N TYR A 192 -15.80 -7.49 7.78
CA TYR A 192 -14.92 -7.37 8.94
C TYR A 192 -15.18 -8.44 9.99
N GLY A 193 -16.43 -8.80 10.24
CA GLY A 193 -16.76 -9.89 11.15
C GLY A 193 -16.21 -11.24 10.68
N HIS A 194 -16.19 -11.50 9.37
CA HIS A 194 -15.56 -12.71 8.81
C HIS A 194 -14.04 -12.68 8.95
N VAL A 195 -13.39 -11.57 8.63
CA VAL A 195 -11.95 -11.38 8.82
C VAL A 195 -11.57 -11.47 10.31
N GLU A 196 -12.35 -10.88 11.20
CA GLU A 196 -12.14 -10.96 12.64
C GLU A 196 -12.20 -12.40 13.15
N MET A 197 -13.17 -13.18 12.66
CA MET A 197 -13.29 -14.60 13.01
C MET A 197 -12.07 -15.42 12.59
N LEU A 198 -11.51 -15.12 11.40
CA LEU A 198 -10.38 -15.86 10.85
C LEU A 198 -9.04 -15.50 11.50
N PHE A 199 -8.82 -14.21 11.79
CA PHE A 199 -7.50 -13.69 12.17
C PHE A 199 -7.42 -13.26 13.64
N SER A 200 -8.56 -13.01 14.30
CA SER A 200 -8.59 -12.44 15.67
C SER A 200 -7.64 -11.27 15.88
N PRO A 201 -7.72 -10.20 15.04
CA PRO A 201 -6.76 -9.12 15.11
C PRO A 201 -6.90 -8.30 16.41
N ASP A 202 -5.81 -7.60 16.75
CA ASP A 202 -5.77 -6.64 17.85
C ASP A 202 -6.27 -5.25 17.42
N LEU A 203 -6.16 -4.94 16.11
CA LEU A 203 -6.58 -3.68 15.53
C LEU A 203 -6.92 -3.81 14.05
N PHE A 204 -8.03 -3.18 13.64
CA PHE A 204 -8.30 -2.85 12.25
C PHE A 204 -7.98 -1.38 11.96
N VAL A 205 -7.27 -1.11 10.86
CA VAL A 205 -7.06 0.25 10.34
C VAL A 205 -7.71 0.37 8.97
N VAL A 206 -8.54 1.39 8.76
CA VAL A 206 -9.31 1.56 7.53
C VAL A 206 -8.82 2.76 6.74
N GLY A 207 -8.17 2.50 5.62
CA GLY A 207 -7.66 3.46 4.65
C GLY A 207 -8.51 3.55 3.39
N GLY A 208 -7.89 4.10 2.34
CA GLY A 208 -8.55 4.38 1.07
C GLY A 208 -9.31 5.71 1.06
N GLY A 209 -9.80 6.12 -0.11
CA GLY A 209 -10.41 7.44 -0.28
C GLY A 209 -11.64 7.70 0.59
N VAL A 210 -12.41 6.65 0.86
CA VAL A 210 -13.65 6.73 1.66
C VAL A 210 -13.37 6.90 3.16
N SER A 211 -12.17 6.59 3.63
CA SER A 211 -11.82 6.73 5.07
C SER A 211 -11.94 8.17 5.58
N LYS A 212 -11.87 9.16 4.71
CA LYS A 212 -12.17 10.57 5.04
C LYS A 212 -13.59 10.80 5.58
N LYS A 213 -14.50 9.84 5.36
CA LYS A 213 -15.89 9.85 5.82
C LYS A 213 -16.15 8.74 6.84
N HIS A 214 -15.10 8.32 7.57
CA HIS A 214 -15.14 7.22 8.52
C HIS A 214 -16.22 7.37 9.60
N ASP A 215 -16.51 8.60 10.01
CA ASP A 215 -17.57 8.98 10.96
C ASP A 215 -18.97 8.49 10.55
N LYS A 216 -19.20 8.26 9.24
CA LYS A 216 -20.49 7.85 8.70
C LYS A 216 -20.72 6.34 8.69
N PHE A 217 -19.66 5.54 8.87
CA PHE A 217 -19.79 4.09 8.74
C PHE A 217 -19.05 3.28 9.82
N LEU A 218 -17.86 3.70 10.27
CA LEU A 218 -17.14 2.95 11.31
C LEU A 218 -17.94 2.81 12.63
N PRO A 219 -18.65 3.86 13.14
CA PRO A 219 -19.46 3.73 14.34
C PRO A 219 -20.68 2.80 14.20
N LEU A 220 -20.99 2.34 12.99
CA LEU A 220 -22.09 1.41 12.72
C LEU A 220 -21.64 -0.05 12.72
N LEU A 221 -20.35 -0.30 12.90
CA LEU A 221 -19.77 -1.64 12.97
C LEU A 221 -19.67 -2.08 14.43
N ASP A 222 -20.04 -3.33 14.66
CA ASP A 222 -19.97 -4.01 15.95
C ASP A 222 -18.94 -5.15 15.85
N LEU A 223 -17.71 -4.88 16.27
CA LEU A 223 -16.57 -5.79 16.20
C LEU A 223 -15.92 -5.89 17.57
N ARG A 224 -15.34 -7.04 17.89
CA ARG A 224 -14.57 -7.24 19.12
C ARG A 224 -13.27 -6.42 19.08
N ALA A 225 -12.56 -6.46 17.95
CA ALA A 225 -11.33 -5.70 17.77
C ALA A 225 -11.65 -4.22 17.50
N PRO A 226 -10.87 -3.29 18.07
CA PRO A 226 -10.97 -1.88 17.70
C PRO A 226 -10.82 -1.69 16.20
N ILE A 227 -11.59 -0.74 15.63
CA ILE A 227 -11.49 -0.35 14.23
C ILE A 227 -11.35 1.17 14.15
N VAL A 228 -10.27 1.65 13.51
CA VAL A 228 -9.92 3.07 13.44
C VAL A 228 -9.63 3.52 12.01
N PRO A 229 -9.81 4.80 11.68
CA PRO A 229 -9.39 5.32 10.39
C PRO A 229 -7.87 5.44 10.29
N ALA A 230 -7.33 5.23 9.09
CA ALA A 230 -5.94 5.49 8.76
C ALA A 230 -5.59 6.98 8.92
N LYS A 231 -4.38 7.28 9.40
CA LYS A 231 -3.89 8.65 9.61
C LYS A 231 -3.20 9.22 8.38
N LEU A 232 -2.44 8.40 7.66
CA LEU A 232 -1.59 8.87 6.57
C LEU A 232 -2.33 9.07 5.25
N LEU A 233 -3.56 8.55 5.13
CA LEU A 233 -4.43 8.78 3.98
C LEU A 233 -3.72 8.57 2.62
N ASN A 234 -3.69 9.62 1.78
CA ASN A 234 -3.12 9.59 0.43
C ASN A 234 -1.58 9.62 0.39
N THR A 235 -0.91 9.67 1.53
CA THR A 235 0.56 9.64 1.61
C THR A 235 1.08 8.25 1.96
N ALA A 236 0.23 7.37 2.48
CA ALA A 236 0.59 6.07 3.02
C ALA A 236 1.40 5.19 2.03
N GLY A 237 0.99 5.11 0.76
CA GLY A 237 1.70 4.33 -0.25
C GLY A 237 3.14 4.82 -0.46
N ILE A 238 3.34 6.14 -0.59
CA ILE A 238 4.66 6.74 -0.77
C ILE A 238 5.53 6.53 0.48
N VAL A 239 4.97 6.81 1.66
CA VAL A 239 5.68 6.69 2.94
C VAL A 239 6.09 5.24 3.21
N GLY A 240 5.18 4.29 2.99
CA GLY A 240 5.44 2.87 3.19
C GLY A 240 6.46 2.31 2.20
N ALA A 241 6.41 2.73 0.93
CA ALA A 241 7.40 2.37 -0.07
C ALA A 241 8.80 2.85 0.33
N ALA A 242 8.93 4.12 0.73
CA ALA A 242 10.20 4.68 1.20
C ALA A 242 10.73 3.95 2.44
N TYR A 243 9.86 3.69 3.41
CA TYR A 243 10.19 2.97 4.64
C TYR A 243 10.73 1.56 4.34
N GLU A 244 10.04 0.80 3.51
CA GLU A 244 10.43 -0.57 3.18
C GLU A 244 11.74 -0.61 2.38
N ALA A 245 11.92 0.28 1.41
CA ALA A 245 13.17 0.36 0.65
C ALA A 245 14.38 0.62 1.54
N ALA A 246 14.28 1.51 2.51
CA ALA A 246 15.34 1.78 3.46
C ALA A 246 15.62 0.57 4.38
N ARG A 247 14.57 -0.16 4.80
CA ARG A 247 14.67 -1.37 5.60
C ARG A 247 15.39 -2.49 4.85
N VAL A 248 15.06 -2.68 3.58
CA VAL A 248 15.72 -3.69 2.72
C VAL A 248 17.18 -3.33 2.47
N ALA A 249 17.47 -2.07 2.13
CA ALA A 249 18.84 -1.60 1.92
C ALA A 249 19.72 -1.75 3.18
N GLY A 250 19.14 -1.49 4.37
CA GLY A 250 19.85 -1.67 5.64
C GLY A 250 20.17 -3.13 5.97
N LYS A 251 19.31 -4.08 5.57
CA LYS A 251 19.57 -5.52 5.73
C LYS A 251 20.68 -6.02 4.80
N GLN A 252 20.71 -5.56 3.55
CA GLN A 252 21.76 -5.93 2.59
C GLN A 252 23.14 -5.46 3.06
N SER A 253 23.25 -4.24 3.58
CA SER A 253 24.52 -3.72 4.13
C SER A 253 24.98 -4.45 5.39
N GLY A 254 24.06 -5.02 6.17
CA GLY A 254 24.37 -5.78 7.39
C GLY A 254 24.85 -7.21 7.12
N THR A 255 24.39 -7.86 6.06
CA THR A 255 24.84 -9.20 5.63
C THR A 255 26.23 -9.17 5.02
N ASP A 256 26.56 -8.15 4.24
CA ASP A 256 27.91 -7.98 3.66
C ASP A 256 29.01 -7.70 4.72
N ALA A 257 28.61 -7.25 5.91
CA ALA A 257 29.55 -7.00 7.03
C ALA A 257 29.75 -8.24 7.92
N ALA A 258 28.88 -9.25 7.85
CA ALA A 258 28.98 -10.47 8.65
C ALA A 258 29.78 -11.59 7.96
N ASP A 259 30.00 -11.49 6.65
CA ASP A 259 30.77 -12.45 5.83
C ASP A 259 32.21 -12.03 5.57
N LYS A 260 32.73 -11.03 6.28
CA LYS A 260 34.15 -10.60 6.27
C LYS A 260 34.80 -10.79 7.65
#